data_03262c3716a246e03c49adc3fd472d38
#
_entry.id   03262c3716a246e03c49adc3fd472d38
#
_cell.length_a   1.000
_cell.length_b   1.000
_cell.length_c   1.000
_cell.angle_alpha   90.00
_cell.angle_beta   90.00
_cell.angle_gamma   90.00
#
_symmetry.space_group_name_H-M   'P 1'
#
loop_
_entity.id
_entity.type
_entity.pdbx_description
1 polymer ?
#
loop_
_entity_poly.entity_id
_entity_poly.type
_entity_poly.pdbx_seq_one_letter_code
_entity_poly.pdbx_strand_id
1 'polypeptide(L)'
;MTKFTFATADEGFDNHIEKSVRGYNNLWHDVVGMSKYFVEDHTNVVDLGCSSGKMLKAMIKQNNEHVPYATYVGIEIESDFADGHAEDLVSSEWNNLYYKMEDIRQCDIENASLVTSLFTLQFMPPKDRAGTIWKIYQGLNDGGAFIFSEKGFSCNPKIQDMMTFMYYDYKRQHFTDTEILDKEVQLRHMMKPNTKTEMFKMCEDAGFKDLHVFWQNFNFYGVIAIK
;
A
#
# COMPACT_ATOMS: atom_id res chain seq x y z
N MET A 1 -1.65 -9.06 -27.32
CA MET A 1 -1.57 -8.03 -26.27
C MET A 1 -1.02 -8.72 -25.03
N THR A 2 0.18 -8.41 -24.62
CA THR A 2 0.74 -8.87 -23.35
C THR A 2 -0.15 -8.35 -22.22
N LYS A 3 -0.59 -9.25 -21.33
CA LYS A 3 -1.38 -8.87 -20.15
C LYS A 3 -0.50 -7.95 -19.31
N PHE A 4 -1.00 -6.76 -18.99
CA PHE A 4 -0.29 -5.86 -18.10
C PHE A 4 -0.21 -6.48 -16.70
N THR A 5 0.97 -6.50 -16.12
CA THR A 5 1.22 -6.88 -14.74
C THR A 5 2.14 -5.85 -14.09
N PHE A 6 1.99 -5.64 -12.80
CA PHE A 6 2.84 -4.73 -12.04
C PHE A 6 4.28 -5.25 -11.88
N ALA A 7 4.47 -6.57 -11.95
CA ALA A 7 5.79 -7.20 -11.78
C ALA A 7 6.70 -7.08 -13.01
N THR A 8 6.15 -6.84 -14.21
CA THR A 8 6.90 -6.80 -15.48
C THR A 8 7.31 -5.41 -15.96
N ALA A 9 7.59 -4.46 -15.07
CA ALA A 9 8.34 -3.29 -15.48
C ALA A 9 9.76 -3.73 -15.84
N ASP A 10 10.28 -3.33 -17.02
CA ASP A 10 11.63 -3.71 -17.49
C ASP A 10 12.75 -3.41 -16.47
N GLU A 11 12.51 -2.49 -15.56
CA GLU A 11 13.41 -2.05 -14.48
C GLU A 11 13.05 -2.61 -13.09
N GLY A 12 12.05 -3.49 -13.00
CA GLY A 12 11.48 -3.99 -11.74
C GLY A 12 10.46 -3.03 -11.12
N PHE A 13 9.52 -3.61 -10.34
CA PHE A 13 8.42 -2.86 -9.73
C PHE A 13 8.89 -1.71 -8.82
N ASP A 14 9.86 -1.98 -7.95
CA ASP A 14 10.33 -1.01 -6.95
C ASP A 14 10.96 0.24 -7.61
N ASN A 15 11.80 0.04 -8.64
CA ASN A 15 12.39 1.16 -9.37
C ASN A 15 11.35 1.95 -10.18
N HIS A 16 10.36 1.26 -10.74
CA HIS A 16 9.31 1.89 -11.52
C HIS A 16 8.42 2.79 -10.65
N ILE A 17 8.02 2.34 -9.45
CA ILE A 17 7.13 3.12 -8.58
C ILE A 17 7.82 4.39 -8.05
N GLU A 18 9.12 4.34 -7.77
CA GLU A 18 9.90 5.51 -7.35
C GLU A 18 9.89 6.63 -8.41
N LYS A 19 10.00 6.26 -9.69
CA LYS A 19 9.92 7.20 -10.82
C LYS A 19 8.48 7.64 -11.12
N SER A 20 7.48 6.85 -10.73
CA SER A 20 6.06 7.12 -10.98
C SER A 20 5.39 7.95 -9.90
N VAL A 21 5.83 7.86 -8.64
CA VAL A 21 5.21 8.55 -7.50
C VAL A 21 6.25 9.43 -6.81
N ARG A 22 6.14 10.74 -7.02
CA ARG A 22 7.05 11.72 -6.41
C ARG A 22 7.04 11.60 -4.90
N GLY A 23 8.22 11.40 -4.31
CA GLY A 23 8.39 11.27 -2.87
C GLY A 23 8.00 9.88 -2.33
N TYR A 24 7.89 8.86 -3.18
CA TYR A 24 7.61 7.48 -2.77
C TYR A 24 8.60 6.98 -1.71
N ASN A 25 9.89 7.24 -1.87
CA ASN A 25 10.90 6.83 -0.91
C ASN A 25 10.69 7.45 0.48
N ASN A 26 10.28 8.72 0.54
CA ASN A 26 9.97 9.37 1.82
C ASN A 26 8.75 8.69 2.47
N LEU A 27 7.66 8.50 1.71
CA LEU A 27 6.49 7.76 2.19
C LEU A 27 6.88 6.38 2.74
N TRP A 28 7.66 5.63 1.97
CA TRP A 28 8.08 4.28 2.32
C TRP A 28 8.91 4.26 3.61
N HIS A 29 9.90 5.16 3.73
CA HIS A 29 10.73 5.30 4.93
C HIS A 29 9.91 5.73 6.14
N ASP A 30 8.95 6.64 5.98
CA ASP A 30 8.05 7.08 7.05
C ASP A 30 7.20 5.90 7.55
N VAL A 31 6.63 5.08 6.66
CA VAL A 31 5.82 3.91 7.03
C VAL A 31 6.66 2.88 7.77
N VAL A 32 7.85 2.55 7.26
CA VAL A 32 8.78 1.66 7.97
C VAL A 32 9.16 2.24 9.33
N GLY A 33 9.49 3.54 9.39
CA GLY A 33 9.84 4.23 10.65
C GLY A 33 8.70 4.24 11.68
N MET A 34 7.44 4.41 11.22
CA MET A 34 6.26 4.37 12.09
C MET A 34 5.99 2.97 12.64
N SER A 35 6.40 1.90 11.96
CA SER A 35 6.14 0.53 12.41
C SER A 35 6.63 0.26 13.83
N LYS A 36 7.73 0.89 14.26
CA LYS A 36 8.29 0.75 15.62
C LYS A 36 7.37 1.20 16.77
N TYR A 37 6.30 1.95 16.44
CA TYR A 37 5.33 2.44 17.44
C TYR A 37 4.12 1.53 17.59
N PHE A 38 3.95 0.55 16.68
CA PHE A 38 2.75 -0.29 16.61
C PHE A 38 3.07 -1.79 16.66
N VAL A 39 4.23 -2.21 16.14
CA VAL A 39 4.59 -3.62 16.12
C VAL A 39 4.79 -4.12 17.55
N GLU A 40 4.09 -5.20 17.89
CA GLU A 40 4.10 -5.82 19.23
C GLU A 40 4.41 -7.32 19.13
N ASP A 41 5.02 -7.87 20.18
CA ASP A 41 5.29 -9.31 20.26
C ASP A 41 3.98 -10.13 20.22
N HIS A 42 4.05 -11.28 19.55
CA HIS A 42 2.93 -12.20 19.40
C HIS A 42 1.71 -11.62 18.67
N THR A 43 1.93 -10.58 17.86
CA THR A 43 0.92 -10.00 16.98
C THR A 43 1.30 -10.14 15.50
N ASN A 44 0.34 -9.86 14.63
CA ASN A 44 0.54 -9.86 13.19
C ASN A 44 0.78 -8.42 12.65
N VAL A 45 1.74 -8.29 11.76
CA VAL A 45 1.94 -7.15 10.87
C VAL A 45 1.51 -7.59 9.48
N VAL A 46 0.45 -7.00 8.94
CA VAL A 46 -0.14 -7.44 7.67
C VAL A 46 0.05 -6.36 6.60
N ASP A 47 0.63 -6.73 5.44
CA ASP A 47 0.77 -5.84 4.29
C ASP A 47 -0.14 -6.29 3.14
N LEU A 48 -1.12 -5.47 2.81
CA LEU A 48 -2.15 -5.75 1.80
C LEU A 48 -1.71 -5.23 0.43
N GLY A 49 -1.38 -6.12 -0.48
CA GLY A 49 -0.73 -5.84 -1.76
C GLY A 49 0.76 -5.62 -1.57
N CYS A 50 1.42 -6.60 -0.97
CA CYS A 50 2.81 -6.50 -0.52
C CYS A 50 3.84 -6.50 -1.66
N SER A 51 3.43 -6.74 -2.92
CA SER A 51 4.31 -6.79 -4.10
C SER A 51 5.55 -7.66 -3.86
N SER A 52 6.75 -7.12 -3.92
CA SER A 52 8.02 -7.84 -3.68
C SER A 52 8.32 -8.16 -2.20
N GLY A 53 7.44 -7.77 -1.27
CA GLY A 53 7.67 -7.93 0.17
C GLY A 53 8.75 -7.02 0.76
N LYS A 54 9.28 -6.07 -0.03
CA LYS A 54 10.37 -5.15 0.38
C LYS A 54 10.05 -4.39 1.66
N MET A 55 8.79 -3.95 1.85
CA MET A 55 8.38 -3.20 3.02
C MET A 55 8.37 -4.07 4.28
N LEU A 56 7.81 -5.28 4.21
CA LEU A 56 7.81 -6.21 5.33
C LEU A 56 9.24 -6.57 5.76
N LYS A 57 10.13 -6.87 4.82
CA LYS A 57 11.55 -7.15 5.09
C LYS A 57 12.23 -5.97 5.80
N ALA A 58 11.94 -4.75 5.40
CA ALA A 58 12.48 -3.56 6.07
C ALA A 58 11.89 -3.35 7.47
N MET A 59 10.59 -3.62 7.68
CA MET A 59 9.97 -3.59 9.00
C MET A 59 10.54 -4.66 9.93
N ILE A 60 10.84 -5.86 9.43
CA ILE A 60 11.53 -6.91 10.19
C ILE A 60 12.89 -6.39 10.64
N LYS A 61 13.72 -5.86 9.73
CA LYS A 61 15.03 -5.28 10.07
C LYS A 61 14.94 -4.15 11.10
N GLN A 62 13.87 -3.34 11.00
CA GLN A 62 13.64 -2.22 11.92
C GLN A 62 13.27 -2.68 13.34
N ASN A 63 12.48 -3.76 13.48
CA ASN A 63 11.81 -4.10 14.74
C ASN A 63 12.37 -5.35 15.41
N ASN A 64 12.99 -6.29 14.70
CA ASN A 64 13.28 -7.64 15.18
C ASN A 64 14.23 -7.70 16.40
N GLU A 65 15.06 -6.67 16.61
CA GLU A 65 15.93 -6.58 17.79
C GLU A 65 15.11 -6.37 19.07
N HIS A 66 13.99 -5.63 19.00
CA HIS A 66 13.18 -5.25 20.14
C HIS A 66 11.86 -6.04 20.24
N VAL A 67 11.35 -6.53 19.11
CA VAL A 67 10.06 -7.24 19.00
C VAL A 67 10.29 -8.51 18.13
N PRO A 68 10.99 -9.53 18.65
CA PRO A 68 11.42 -10.69 17.87
C PRO A 68 10.29 -11.71 17.58
N TYR A 69 9.16 -11.60 18.27
CA TYR A 69 8.06 -12.56 18.17
C TYR A 69 6.85 -12.05 17.37
N ALA A 70 6.97 -10.91 16.72
CA ALA A 70 5.96 -10.45 15.76
C ALA A 70 5.98 -11.30 14.50
N THR A 71 4.83 -11.55 13.90
CA THR A 71 4.66 -12.26 12.64
C THR A 71 4.35 -11.28 11.51
N TYR A 72 5.04 -11.38 10.40
CA TYR A 72 4.87 -10.51 9.24
C TYR A 72 4.20 -11.27 8.10
N VAL A 73 3.07 -10.78 7.61
CA VAL A 73 2.24 -11.46 6.62
C VAL A 73 2.01 -10.55 5.41
N GLY A 74 2.51 -10.95 4.26
CA GLY A 74 2.25 -10.29 2.98
C GLY A 74 1.08 -10.96 2.25
N ILE A 75 0.09 -10.17 1.84
CA ILE A 75 -1.03 -10.61 0.99
C ILE A 75 -0.82 -10.05 -0.41
N GLU A 76 -0.78 -10.91 -1.42
CA GLU A 76 -0.59 -10.51 -2.81
C GLU A 76 -1.47 -11.35 -3.74
N ILE A 77 -2.03 -10.74 -4.76
CA ILE A 77 -2.86 -11.44 -5.76
C ILE A 77 -2.09 -11.67 -7.08
N GLU A 78 -1.05 -10.89 -7.35
CA GLU A 78 -0.30 -10.96 -8.58
C GLU A 78 0.74 -12.07 -8.52
N SER A 79 0.49 -13.16 -9.26
CA SER A 79 1.32 -14.37 -9.25
C SER A 79 2.77 -14.14 -9.69
N ASP A 80 3.05 -13.07 -10.40
CA ASP A 80 4.39 -12.78 -10.92
C ASP A 80 5.39 -12.41 -9.79
N PHE A 81 4.93 -12.18 -8.57
CA PHE A 81 5.78 -12.02 -7.39
C PHE A 81 6.08 -13.35 -6.65
N ALA A 82 5.43 -14.46 -7.03
CA ALA A 82 5.49 -15.72 -6.29
C ALA A 82 6.92 -16.31 -6.18
N ASP A 83 7.71 -16.20 -7.23
CA ASP A 83 9.09 -16.74 -7.24
C ASP A 83 9.96 -15.99 -6.21
N GLY A 84 9.91 -14.66 -6.16
CA GLY A 84 10.62 -13.86 -5.17
C GLY A 84 10.15 -14.14 -3.74
N HIS A 85 8.85 -14.34 -3.53
CA HIS A 85 8.31 -14.75 -2.23
C HIS A 85 8.82 -16.13 -1.81
N ALA A 86 8.90 -17.09 -2.74
CA ALA A 86 9.43 -18.43 -2.45
C ALA A 86 10.92 -18.37 -2.07
N GLU A 87 11.71 -17.51 -2.72
CA GLU A 87 13.13 -17.28 -2.37
C GLU A 87 13.27 -16.70 -0.96
N ASP A 88 12.43 -15.71 -0.58
CA ASP A 88 12.42 -15.15 0.77
C ASP A 88 12.12 -16.21 1.83
N LEU A 89 11.11 -17.08 1.59
CA LEU A 89 10.66 -18.09 2.57
C LEU A 89 11.69 -19.19 2.84
N VAL A 90 12.63 -19.46 1.94
CA VAL A 90 13.72 -20.42 2.18
C VAL A 90 14.95 -19.77 2.84
N SER A 91 14.97 -18.46 2.96
CA SER A 91 16.04 -17.70 3.62
C SER A 91 15.88 -17.77 5.13
N SER A 92 16.94 -18.12 5.84
CA SER A 92 16.97 -18.07 7.32
C SER A 92 16.92 -16.64 7.90
N GLU A 93 17.05 -15.62 7.04
CA GLU A 93 16.98 -14.20 7.44
C GLU A 93 15.54 -13.78 7.81
N TRP A 94 14.50 -14.46 7.26
CA TRP A 94 13.10 -14.08 7.36
C TRP A 94 12.22 -15.11 8.06
N ASN A 95 12.64 -15.62 9.22
CA ASN A 95 11.98 -16.73 9.93
C ASN A 95 10.54 -16.43 10.37
N ASN A 96 10.15 -15.16 10.49
CA ASN A 96 8.83 -14.71 10.89
C ASN A 96 8.04 -14.01 9.76
N LEU A 97 8.50 -14.15 8.50
CA LEU A 97 7.84 -13.65 7.29
C LEU A 97 7.04 -14.75 6.61
N TYR A 98 5.82 -14.43 6.21
CA TYR A 98 4.92 -15.32 5.48
C TYR A 98 4.27 -14.58 4.32
N TYR A 99 3.97 -15.30 3.24
CA TYR A 99 3.22 -14.77 2.11
C TYR A 99 1.99 -15.61 1.83
N LYS A 100 0.88 -14.96 1.49
CA LYS A 100 -0.35 -15.58 1.04
C LYS A 100 -0.72 -15.02 -0.34
N MET A 101 -0.75 -15.90 -1.34
CA MET A 101 -1.18 -15.55 -2.70
C MET A 101 -2.70 -15.61 -2.77
N GLU A 102 -3.36 -14.55 -2.31
CA GLU A 102 -4.82 -14.47 -2.23
C GLU A 102 -5.35 -13.04 -2.42
N ASP A 103 -6.63 -12.94 -2.68
CA ASP A 103 -7.34 -11.66 -2.79
C ASP A 103 -7.55 -11.06 -1.40
N ILE A 104 -7.16 -9.80 -1.21
CA ILE A 104 -7.34 -9.06 0.06
C ILE A 104 -8.81 -9.00 0.53
N ARG A 105 -9.78 -9.19 -0.37
CA ARG A 105 -11.20 -9.30 -0.03
C ARG A 105 -11.53 -10.59 0.73
N GLN A 106 -10.71 -11.61 0.57
CA GLN A 106 -10.95 -12.96 1.13
C GLN A 106 -10.00 -13.28 2.29
N CYS A 107 -8.86 -12.57 2.39
CA CYS A 107 -7.89 -12.83 3.45
C CYS A 107 -8.48 -12.57 4.85
N ASP A 108 -8.06 -13.36 5.81
CA ASP A 108 -8.34 -13.11 7.21
C ASP A 108 -7.28 -12.17 7.80
N ILE A 109 -7.76 -11.19 8.57
CA ILE A 109 -6.93 -10.26 9.36
C ILE A 109 -7.35 -10.46 10.81
N GLU A 110 -6.44 -10.89 11.65
CA GLU A 110 -6.69 -11.13 13.07
C GLU A 110 -5.43 -10.85 13.89
N ASN A 111 -5.63 -10.47 15.14
CA ASN A 111 -4.53 -10.17 16.07
C ASN A 111 -3.47 -9.25 15.47
N ALA A 112 -3.88 -8.26 14.67
CA ALA A 112 -2.94 -7.38 13.99
C ALA A 112 -2.64 -6.14 14.86
N SER A 113 -1.36 -5.84 15.06
CA SER A 113 -0.92 -4.58 15.65
C SER A 113 -0.70 -3.50 14.58
N LEU A 114 -0.40 -3.92 13.35
CA LEU A 114 -0.22 -3.03 12.21
C LEU A 114 -0.76 -3.67 10.93
N VAL A 115 -1.55 -2.90 10.19
CA VAL A 115 -1.95 -3.24 8.82
C VAL A 115 -1.48 -2.13 7.88
N THR A 116 -0.83 -2.48 6.78
CA THR A 116 -0.40 -1.53 5.75
C THR A 116 -1.06 -1.83 4.41
N SER A 117 -1.26 -0.80 3.59
CA SER A 117 -1.78 -0.92 2.22
C SER A 117 -1.33 0.28 1.40
N LEU A 118 -0.25 0.12 0.64
CA LEU A 118 0.28 1.23 -0.18
C LEU A 118 -0.15 1.07 -1.64
N PHE A 119 -0.99 2.01 -2.10
CA PHE A 119 -1.50 2.09 -3.47
C PHE A 119 -2.24 0.84 -3.96
N THR A 120 -2.91 0.12 -3.06
CA THR A 120 -3.57 -1.16 -3.34
C THR A 120 -5.08 -1.04 -3.43
N LEU A 121 -5.73 -0.38 -2.46
CA LEU A 121 -7.21 -0.30 -2.41
C LEU A 121 -7.79 0.41 -3.64
N GLN A 122 -7.06 1.31 -4.28
CA GLN A 122 -7.48 2.01 -5.51
C GLN A 122 -7.75 1.05 -6.69
N PHE A 123 -7.20 -0.17 -6.65
CA PHE A 123 -7.43 -1.20 -7.66
C PHE A 123 -8.58 -2.14 -7.34
N MET A 124 -9.08 -2.10 -6.11
CA MET A 124 -10.28 -2.86 -5.74
C MET A 124 -11.55 -2.26 -6.36
N PRO A 125 -12.57 -3.08 -6.62
CA PRO A 125 -13.91 -2.56 -6.93
C PRO A 125 -14.39 -1.61 -5.82
N PRO A 126 -14.90 -0.41 -6.14
CA PRO A 126 -15.32 0.56 -5.12
C PRO A 126 -16.32 0.01 -4.11
N LYS A 127 -17.22 -0.89 -4.53
CA LYS A 127 -18.24 -1.52 -3.69
C LYS A 127 -17.66 -2.41 -2.56
N ASP A 128 -16.44 -2.92 -2.73
CA ASP A 128 -15.82 -3.88 -1.81
C ASP A 128 -14.92 -3.18 -0.76
N ARG A 129 -14.54 -1.91 -0.99
CA ARG A 129 -13.57 -1.18 -0.16
C ARG A 129 -14.03 -0.97 1.28
N ALA A 130 -15.27 -0.50 1.46
CA ALA A 130 -15.82 -0.27 2.80
C ALA A 130 -15.84 -1.55 3.64
N GLY A 131 -16.22 -2.70 3.03
CA GLY A 131 -16.18 -3.99 3.71
C GLY A 131 -14.75 -4.45 4.05
N THR A 132 -13.78 -4.18 3.19
CA THR A 132 -12.37 -4.49 3.46
C THR A 132 -11.81 -3.61 4.58
N ILE A 133 -12.10 -2.30 4.57
CA ILE A 133 -11.66 -1.38 5.64
C ILE A 133 -12.31 -1.78 6.98
N TRP A 134 -13.59 -2.16 6.98
CA TRP A 134 -14.25 -2.69 8.17
C TRP A 134 -13.57 -3.96 8.69
N LYS A 135 -13.21 -4.90 7.81
CA LYS A 135 -12.47 -6.11 8.18
C LYS A 135 -11.09 -5.80 8.76
N ILE A 136 -10.37 -4.83 8.20
CA ILE A 136 -9.10 -4.34 8.77
C ILE A 136 -9.31 -3.83 10.19
N TYR A 137 -10.33 -2.98 10.40
CA TYR A 137 -10.66 -2.47 11.74
C TYR A 137 -10.96 -3.59 12.72
N GLN A 138 -11.76 -4.59 12.33
CA GLN A 138 -12.09 -5.73 13.21
C GLN A 138 -10.84 -6.56 13.58
N GLY A 139 -9.93 -6.77 12.63
CA GLY A 139 -8.73 -7.57 12.82
C GLY A 139 -7.59 -6.90 13.56
N LEU A 140 -7.61 -5.56 13.65
CA LEU A 140 -6.65 -4.80 14.46
C LEU A 140 -6.93 -4.99 15.96
N ASN A 141 -5.86 -5.04 16.74
CA ASN A 141 -5.90 -4.92 18.20
C ASN A 141 -6.21 -3.47 18.59
N ASP A 142 -6.71 -3.26 19.82
CA ASP A 142 -6.91 -1.91 20.36
C ASP A 142 -5.57 -1.18 20.43
N GLY A 143 -5.51 0.05 19.92
CA GLY A 143 -4.27 0.81 19.77
C GLY A 143 -3.45 0.47 18.52
N GLY A 144 -3.83 -0.56 17.77
CA GLY A 144 -3.21 -0.89 16.49
C GLY A 144 -3.52 0.12 15.39
N ALA A 145 -2.72 0.12 14.34
CA ALA A 145 -2.83 1.09 13.26
C ALA A 145 -3.10 0.47 11.89
N PHE A 146 -3.89 1.19 11.09
CA PHE A 146 -3.99 1.00 9.65
C PHE A 146 -3.27 2.16 8.94
N ILE A 147 -2.18 1.87 8.23
CA ILE A 147 -1.44 2.85 7.44
C ILE A 147 -1.67 2.56 5.97
N PHE A 148 -2.22 3.53 5.26
CA PHE A 148 -2.48 3.36 3.83
C PHE A 148 -2.09 4.58 3.01
N SER A 149 -1.83 4.38 1.73
CA SER A 149 -1.65 5.45 0.77
C SER A 149 -2.40 5.16 -0.52
N GLU A 150 -2.96 6.21 -1.12
CA GLU A 150 -3.81 6.12 -2.30
C GLU A 150 -3.58 7.31 -3.24
N LYS A 151 -3.88 7.11 -4.53
CA LYS A 151 -4.13 8.21 -5.45
C LYS A 151 -5.57 8.67 -5.24
N GLY A 152 -5.74 9.93 -4.86
CA GLY A 152 -7.06 10.54 -4.77
C GLY A 152 -7.36 11.46 -5.96
N PHE A 153 -8.57 11.99 -6.00
CA PHE A 153 -8.87 13.10 -6.88
C PHE A 153 -9.58 14.23 -6.14
N SER A 154 -9.50 15.44 -6.69
CA SER A 154 -10.16 16.62 -6.15
C SER A 154 -11.52 16.82 -6.81
N CYS A 155 -12.55 17.14 -6.01
CA CYS A 155 -13.84 17.60 -6.53
C CYS A 155 -13.79 18.99 -7.16
N ASN A 156 -12.71 19.77 -6.95
CA ASN A 156 -12.49 21.03 -7.62
C ASN A 156 -11.76 20.80 -8.95
N PRO A 157 -12.37 21.08 -10.12
CA PRO A 157 -11.77 20.79 -11.42
C PRO A 157 -10.41 21.47 -11.63
N LYS A 158 -10.28 22.74 -11.21
CA LYS A 158 -9.03 23.51 -11.37
C LYS A 158 -7.89 22.89 -10.55
N ILE A 159 -8.18 22.46 -9.33
CA ILE A 159 -7.18 21.77 -8.49
C ILE A 159 -6.83 20.42 -9.11
N GLN A 160 -7.82 19.66 -9.59
CA GLN A 160 -7.60 18.38 -10.23
C GLN A 160 -6.69 18.52 -11.45
N ASP A 161 -6.96 19.46 -12.34
CA ASP A 161 -6.14 19.71 -13.53
C ASP A 161 -4.72 20.12 -13.15
N MET A 162 -4.58 21.08 -12.24
CA MET A 162 -3.27 21.55 -11.76
C MET A 162 -2.43 20.38 -11.22
N MET A 163 -3.00 19.54 -10.35
CA MET A 163 -2.28 18.39 -9.78
C MET A 163 -1.94 17.35 -10.83
N THR A 164 -2.81 17.14 -11.82
CA THR A 164 -2.58 16.19 -12.91
C THR A 164 -1.40 16.65 -13.79
N PHE A 165 -1.38 17.93 -14.20
CA PHE A 165 -0.30 18.43 -15.05
C PHE A 165 1.03 18.52 -14.32
N MET A 166 1.06 18.94 -13.04
CA MET A 166 2.27 18.90 -12.22
C MET A 166 2.81 17.47 -12.05
N TYR A 167 1.91 16.50 -11.93
CA TYR A 167 2.27 15.09 -11.89
C TYR A 167 2.89 14.60 -13.20
N TYR A 168 2.35 15.02 -14.36
CA TYR A 168 2.93 14.71 -15.66
C TYR A 168 4.29 15.39 -15.85
N ASP A 169 4.45 16.64 -15.40
CA ASP A 169 5.75 17.32 -15.45
C ASP A 169 6.83 16.60 -14.63
N TYR A 170 6.45 16.04 -13.48
CA TYR A 170 7.35 15.16 -12.72
C TYR A 170 7.70 13.88 -13.50
N LYS A 171 6.71 13.20 -14.07
CA LYS A 171 6.93 11.95 -14.80
C LYS A 171 7.80 12.14 -16.05
N ARG A 172 7.73 13.28 -16.71
CA ARG A 172 8.57 13.63 -17.88
C ARG A 172 10.06 13.65 -17.58
N GLN A 173 10.45 13.69 -16.31
CA GLN A 173 11.86 13.54 -15.92
C GLN A 173 12.38 12.10 -16.13
N HIS A 174 11.48 11.13 -16.28
CA HIS A 174 11.80 9.70 -16.34
C HIS A 174 11.17 8.98 -17.54
N PHE A 175 10.08 9.50 -18.09
CA PHE A 175 9.27 8.86 -19.12
C PHE A 175 8.92 9.85 -20.23
N THR A 176 8.71 9.33 -21.44
CA THR A 176 8.19 10.11 -22.57
C THR A 176 6.68 10.39 -22.41
N ASP A 177 6.16 11.39 -23.14
CA ASP A 177 4.72 11.70 -23.14
C ASP A 177 3.87 10.49 -23.60
N THR A 178 4.36 9.72 -24.57
CA THR A 178 3.67 8.51 -25.05
C THR A 178 3.57 7.46 -23.94
N GLU A 179 4.67 7.15 -23.26
CA GLU A 179 4.67 6.19 -22.14
C GLU A 179 3.75 6.63 -21.00
N ILE A 180 3.74 7.92 -20.68
CA ILE A 180 2.85 8.48 -19.65
C ILE A 180 1.38 8.27 -20.04
N LEU A 181 1.00 8.64 -21.26
CA LEU A 181 -0.38 8.53 -21.72
C LEU A 181 -0.83 7.09 -21.91
N ASP A 182 0.00 6.22 -22.45
CA ASP A 182 -0.28 4.79 -22.60
C ASP A 182 -0.53 4.14 -21.22
N LYS A 183 0.29 4.50 -20.23
CA LYS A 183 0.11 4.03 -18.85
C LYS A 183 -1.21 4.54 -18.23
N GLU A 184 -1.55 5.81 -18.43
CA GLU A 184 -2.83 6.36 -17.96
C GLU A 184 -4.04 5.67 -18.62
N VAL A 185 -3.95 5.33 -19.91
CA VAL A 185 -4.99 4.56 -20.62
C VAL A 185 -5.14 3.16 -20.01
N GLN A 186 -4.03 2.46 -19.74
CA GLN A 186 -4.03 1.13 -19.13
C GLN A 186 -4.65 1.19 -17.72
N LEU A 187 -4.19 2.12 -16.88
CA LEU A 187 -4.64 2.25 -15.50
C LEU A 187 -6.11 2.70 -15.37
N ARG A 188 -6.65 3.43 -16.35
CA ARG A 188 -8.04 3.93 -16.33
C ARG A 188 -9.08 2.83 -16.15
N HIS A 189 -8.83 1.64 -16.70
CA HIS A 189 -9.74 0.51 -16.57
C HIS A 189 -9.60 -0.20 -15.22
N MET A 190 -8.43 -0.16 -14.62
CA MET A 190 -8.08 -0.92 -13.43
C MET A 190 -8.22 -0.09 -12.15
N MET A 191 -7.73 1.14 -12.17
CA MET A 191 -7.69 2.02 -11.01
C MET A 191 -8.96 2.90 -10.93
N LYS A 192 -9.59 2.92 -9.78
CA LYS A 192 -10.80 3.71 -9.48
C LYS A 192 -10.56 4.54 -8.21
N PRO A 193 -9.83 5.67 -8.31
CA PRO A 193 -9.53 6.47 -7.13
C PRO A 193 -10.80 7.01 -6.47
N ASN A 194 -10.80 7.08 -5.14
CA ASN A 194 -11.77 7.84 -4.37
C ASN A 194 -11.26 9.27 -4.12
N THR A 195 -12.14 10.16 -3.72
CA THR A 195 -11.72 11.38 -3.05
C THR A 195 -11.18 11.03 -1.66
N LYS A 196 -10.33 11.89 -1.10
CA LYS A 196 -9.84 11.73 0.28
C LYS A 196 -11.01 11.68 1.28
N THR A 197 -12.04 12.52 1.07
CA THR A 197 -13.23 12.57 1.92
C THR A 197 -14.00 11.24 1.92
N GLU A 198 -14.16 10.60 0.77
CA GLU A 198 -14.81 9.29 0.69
C GLU A 198 -14.01 8.21 1.42
N MET A 199 -12.66 8.21 1.28
CA MET A 199 -11.81 7.26 1.99
C MET A 199 -11.88 7.47 3.50
N PHE A 200 -11.84 8.72 3.97
CA PHE A 200 -11.97 9.04 5.39
C PHE A 200 -13.31 8.56 5.93
N LYS A 201 -14.40 8.85 5.19
CA LYS A 201 -15.72 8.38 5.62
C LYS A 201 -15.80 6.87 5.73
N MET A 202 -15.21 6.10 4.81
CA MET A 202 -15.18 4.64 4.92
C MET A 202 -14.41 4.18 6.17
N CYS A 203 -13.32 4.85 6.53
CA CYS A 203 -12.57 4.56 7.75
C CYS A 203 -13.38 4.91 9.01
N GLU A 204 -14.02 6.08 9.05
CA GLU A 204 -14.89 6.51 10.15
C GLU A 204 -16.08 5.56 10.33
N ASP A 205 -16.74 5.17 9.23
CA ASP A 205 -17.86 4.23 9.23
C ASP A 205 -17.43 2.82 9.70
N ALA A 206 -16.16 2.43 9.49
CA ALA A 206 -15.59 1.19 9.99
C ALA A 206 -15.29 1.22 11.50
N GLY A 207 -15.13 2.42 12.09
CA GLY A 207 -14.91 2.61 13.52
C GLY A 207 -13.63 3.40 13.88
N PHE A 208 -12.75 3.71 12.92
CA PHE A 208 -11.59 4.54 13.18
C PHE A 208 -12.00 5.96 13.59
N LYS A 209 -11.42 6.47 14.68
CA LYS A 209 -11.73 7.80 15.21
C LYS A 209 -10.65 8.82 14.91
N ASP A 210 -9.40 8.36 14.88
CA ASP A 210 -8.22 9.21 14.69
C ASP A 210 -7.60 8.89 13.33
N LEU A 211 -7.81 9.80 12.37
CA LEU A 211 -7.21 9.73 11.04
C LEU A 211 -6.28 10.92 10.82
N HIS A 212 -5.02 10.66 10.53
CA HIS A 212 -4.02 11.68 10.29
C HIS A 212 -3.35 11.53 8.93
N VAL A 213 -3.33 12.60 8.13
CA VAL A 213 -2.55 12.65 6.88
C VAL A 213 -1.12 12.98 7.25
N PHE A 214 -0.22 12.01 7.14
CA PHE A 214 1.20 12.21 7.45
C PHE A 214 2.05 12.53 6.21
N TRP A 215 1.56 12.18 5.00
CA TRP A 215 2.23 12.42 3.74
C TRP A 215 1.25 12.85 2.65
N GLN A 216 1.64 13.80 1.80
CA GLN A 216 0.87 14.18 0.61
C GLN A 216 1.80 14.69 -0.48
N ASN A 217 1.58 14.22 -1.72
CA ASN A 217 2.30 14.66 -2.89
C ASN A 217 1.38 14.65 -4.12
N PHE A 218 1.09 15.82 -4.68
CA PHE A 218 0.07 16.01 -5.73
C PHE A 218 -1.27 15.33 -5.32
N ASN A 219 -1.73 14.38 -6.16
CA ASN A 219 -2.95 13.61 -5.92
C ASN A 219 -2.74 12.39 -5.00
N PHE A 220 -1.52 12.13 -4.56
CA PHE A 220 -1.21 11.00 -3.67
C PHE A 220 -1.20 11.45 -2.22
N TYR A 221 -1.69 10.61 -1.34
CA TYR A 221 -1.68 10.89 0.10
C TYR A 221 -1.48 9.62 0.91
N GLY A 222 -0.87 9.76 2.08
CA GLY A 222 -0.68 8.72 3.08
C GLY A 222 -1.41 9.08 4.36
N VAL A 223 -2.09 8.11 4.94
CA VAL A 223 -2.93 8.25 6.14
C VAL A 223 -2.56 7.17 7.14
N ILE A 224 -2.53 7.55 8.41
CA ILE A 224 -2.55 6.64 9.53
C ILE A 224 -3.91 6.75 10.23
N ALA A 225 -4.53 5.61 10.51
CA ALA A 225 -5.78 5.49 11.24
C ALA A 225 -5.57 4.55 12.43
N ILE A 226 -5.91 4.99 13.64
CA ILE A 226 -5.71 4.22 14.88
C ILE A 226 -7.05 3.67 15.36
N LYS A 227 -7.06 2.40 15.79
CA LYS A 227 -8.21 1.73 16.38
C LYS A 227 -8.44 2.09 17.84
#